data_96974477f20234712801af3f7ce877ca
#
_entry.id   96974477f20234712801af3f7ce877ca
#
_cell.length_a   1.000
_cell.length_b   1.000
_cell.length_c   1.000
_cell.angle_alpha   90.00
_cell.angle_beta   90.00
_cell.angle_gamma   90.00
#
_symmetry.space_group_name_H-M   'P 1'
#
loop_
_entity.id
_entity.type
_entity.pdbx_description
1 polymer ?
#
loop_
_entity_poly.entity_id
_entity_poly.type
_entity_poly.pdbx_seq_one_letter_code
_entity_poly.pdbx_strand_id
1 'polypeptide(L)'
;MSKNQFLILAHHIFLVLGVFFYGFNLWYAAGIFLASMMWAKFVGSDVMHFYFAHGRYKDSIKSYFYTLLTLCTALGSPLSFSASHRQHHAHTDTELDPHSPGVIGWRRVYFLNWKPQKISPSIIKDFVKSNFQKWVHKYWIQLHIVIVSLLALIDLRLVCFMISPFVVYTFHTASLVNTLSHRDGEPRNATELRLINWWGWNHGDHHDYDKAVGK
;
A
#
# COMPACT_ATOMS: atom_id res chain seq x y z
N MET A 1 -15.65 2.08 9.89
CA MET A 1 -14.48 1.38 9.33
C MET A 1 -14.53 1.50 7.81
N SER A 2 -13.42 1.90 7.16
CA SER A 2 -13.37 1.97 5.70
C SER A 2 -13.31 0.57 5.10
N LYS A 3 -13.58 0.47 3.77
CA LYS A 3 -13.50 -0.82 3.07
C LYS A 3 -12.10 -1.44 3.13
N ASN A 4 -11.04 -0.61 3.06
CA ASN A 4 -9.65 -1.07 3.19
C ASN A 4 -9.38 -1.63 4.59
N GLN A 5 -9.81 -0.94 5.63
CA GLN A 5 -9.68 -1.40 7.02
C GLN A 5 -10.38 -2.74 7.25
N PHE A 6 -11.55 -2.94 6.64
CA PHE A 6 -12.26 -4.21 6.72
C PHE A 6 -11.44 -5.35 6.08
N LEU A 7 -10.91 -5.15 4.87
CA LEU A 7 -10.06 -6.16 4.21
C LEU A 7 -8.80 -6.48 5.02
N ILE A 8 -8.13 -5.44 5.53
CA ILE A 8 -6.92 -5.61 6.34
C ILE A 8 -7.23 -6.42 7.62
N LEU A 9 -8.33 -6.10 8.30
CA LEU A 9 -8.78 -6.88 9.47
C LEU A 9 -9.08 -8.33 9.10
N ALA A 10 -9.77 -8.57 7.98
CA ALA A 10 -10.06 -9.93 7.52
C ALA A 10 -8.77 -10.74 7.29
N HIS A 11 -7.73 -10.12 6.72
CA HIS A 11 -6.45 -10.80 6.51
C HIS A 11 -5.69 -11.07 7.82
N HIS A 12 -5.80 -10.23 8.84
CA HIS A 12 -5.28 -10.56 10.17
C HIS A 12 -6.00 -11.77 10.76
N ILE A 13 -7.34 -11.82 10.61
CA ILE A 13 -8.14 -12.97 11.07
C ILE A 13 -7.75 -14.24 10.32
N PHE A 14 -7.63 -14.21 8.98
CA PHE A 14 -7.19 -15.37 8.20
C PHE A 14 -5.81 -15.88 8.62
N LEU A 15 -4.87 -14.98 8.91
CA LEU A 15 -3.54 -15.36 9.38
C LEU A 15 -3.62 -16.09 10.74
N VAL A 16 -4.38 -15.54 11.69
CA VAL A 16 -4.59 -16.15 13.02
C VAL A 16 -5.29 -17.49 12.91
N LEU A 17 -6.37 -17.57 12.13
CA LEU A 17 -7.09 -18.83 11.89
C LEU A 17 -6.21 -19.87 11.19
N GLY A 18 -5.35 -19.41 10.25
CA GLY A 18 -4.37 -20.29 9.60
C GLY A 18 -3.43 -20.94 10.60
N VAL A 19 -2.85 -20.17 11.51
CA VAL A 19 -1.99 -20.72 12.59
C VAL A 19 -2.79 -21.64 13.51
N PHE A 20 -4.01 -21.29 13.85
CA PHE A 20 -4.87 -22.10 14.73
C PHE A 20 -5.22 -23.45 14.11
N PHE A 21 -5.63 -23.51 12.84
CA PHE A 21 -6.09 -24.74 12.19
C PHE A 21 -4.99 -25.60 11.60
N TYR A 22 -3.88 -24.98 11.13
CA TYR A 22 -2.80 -25.68 10.43
C TYR A 22 -1.50 -25.76 11.24
N GLY A 23 -1.47 -25.13 12.43
CA GLY A 23 -0.32 -25.10 13.31
C GLY A 23 0.71 -24.04 12.95
N PHE A 24 1.74 -23.95 13.78
CA PHE A 24 2.86 -23.02 13.64
C PHE A 24 4.18 -23.78 13.50
N ASN A 25 4.98 -23.38 12.53
CA ASN A 25 6.35 -23.86 12.36
C ASN A 25 7.27 -22.65 12.13
N LEU A 26 8.32 -22.51 12.93
CA LEU A 26 9.23 -21.38 12.91
C LEU A 26 9.91 -21.17 11.55
N TRP A 27 10.31 -22.24 10.89
CA TRP A 27 10.97 -22.15 9.58
C TRP A 27 10.02 -21.69 8.48
N TYR A 28 8.78 -22.20 8.50
CA TYR A 28 7.75 -21.69 7.58
C TYR A 28 7.40 -20.23 7.87
N ALA A 29 7.30 -19.84 9.16
CA ALA A 29 7.03 -18.46 9.54
C ALA A 29 8.17 -17.52 9.07
N ALA A 30 9.43 -17.92 9.21
CA ALA A 30 10.57 -17.18 8.69
C ALA A 30 10.52 -17.04 7.17
N GLY A 31 10.21 -18.11 6.44
CA GLY A 31 10.05 -18.09 4.98
C GLY A 31 8.90 -17.18 4.54
N ILE A 32 7.74 -17.27 5.20
CA ILE A 32 6.58 -16.40 4.94
C ILE A 32 6.91 -14.93 5.22
N PHE A 33 7.62 -14.64 6.31
CA PHE A 33 8.06 -13.30 6.65
C PHE A 33 8.98 -12.71 5.56
N LEU A 34 9.99 -13.45 5.13
CA LEU A 34 10.91 -13.04 4.06
C LEU A 34 10.17 -12.84 2.73
N ALA A 35 9.27 -13.76 2.36
CA ALA A 35 8.45 -13.62 1.16
C ALA A 35 7.55 -12.39 1.22
N SER A 36 6.95 -12.09 2.39
CA SER A 36 6.11 -10.91 2.60
C SER A 36 6.92 -9.62 2.51
N MET A 37 8.13 -9.62 3.04
CA MET A 37 9.08 -8.51 2.93
C MET A 37 9.45 -8.23 1.46
N MET A 38 9.78 -9.27 0.70
CA MET A 38 10.07 -9.14 -0.74
C MET A 38 8.84 -8.70 -1.54
N TRP A 39 7.65 -9.19 -1.19
CA TRP A 39 6.40 -8.74 -1.80
C TRP A 39 6.14 -7.26 -1.54
N ALA A 40 6.25 -6.80 -0.30
CA ALA A 40 6.06 -5.40 0.05
C ALA A 40 7.08 -4.49 -0.65
N LYS A 41 8.35 -4.94 -0.77
CA LYS A 41 9.36 -4.24 -1.57
C LYS A 41 8.95 -4.15 -3.03
N PHE A 42 8.65 -5.28 -3.67
CA PHE A 42 8.36 -5.29 -5.09
C PHE A 42 6.99 -4.67 -5.41
N VAL A 43 5.89 -5.16 -4.80
CA VAL A 43 4.55 -4.69 -5.18
C VAL A 43 4.16 -3.40 -4.47
N GLY A 44 4.50 -3.24 -3.20
CA GLY A 44 4.20 -2.03 -2.43
C GLY A 44 5.08 -0.85 -2.84
N SER A 45 6.40 -1.06 -2.89
CA SER A 45 7.36 0.00 -3.21
C SER A 45 7.59 0.16 -4.71
N ASP A 46 8.15 -0.83 -5.40
CA ASP A 46 8.58 -0.63 -6.79
C ASP A 46 7.40 -0.45 -7.75
N VAL A 47 6.30 -1.22 -7.54
CA VAL A 47 5.14 -1.16 -8.42
C VAL A 47 4.17 -0.05 -8.00
N MET A 48 3.65 -0.10 -6.77
CA MET A 48 2.60 0.83 -6.35
C MET A 48 3.13 2.26 -6.18
N HIS A 49 4.25 2.40 -5.48
CA HIS A 49 4.84 3.69 -5.16
C HIS A 49 5.63 4.28 -6.34
N PHE A 50 6.69 3.61 -6.82
CA PHE A 50 7.51 4.19 -7.88
C PHE A 50 6.88 4.10 -9.27
N TYR A 51 6.42 2.93 -9.70
CA TYR A 51 5.89 2.78 -11.06
C TYR A 51 4.55 3.52 -11.26
N PHE A 52 3.60 3.40 -10.32
CA PHE A 52 2.30 4.03 -10.45
C PHE A 52 2.24 5.45 -9.89
N ALA A 53 2.72 5.70 -8.67
CA ALA A 53 2.52 7.01 -8.05
C ALA A 53 3.53 8.04 -8.57
N HIS A 54 4.83 7.72 -8.63
CA HIS A 54 5.86 8.63 -9.18
C HIS A 54 5.99 8.59 -10.69
N GLY A 55 5.65 7.45 -11.32
CA GLY A 55 5.66 7.31 -12.77
C GLY A 55 4.47 8.00 -13.45
N ARG A 56 4.53 8.13 -14.78
CA ARG A 56 3.38 8.48 -15.61
C ARG A 56 2.71 7.21 -16.10
N TYR A 57 1.44 7.04 -15.74
CA TYR A 57 0.68 5.89 -16.19
C TYR A 57 0.46 5.89 -17.71
N LYS A 58 0.65 4.73 -18.32
CA LYS A 58 0.29 4.43 -19.73
C LYS A 58 -0.30 3.03 -19.78
N ASP A 59 -1.39 2.87 -20.54
CA ASP A 59 -1.95 1.54 -20.83
C ASP A 59 -0.93 0.68 -21.56
N SER A 60 -0.61 -0.49 -21.01
CA SER A 60 0.32 -1.47 -21.55
C SER A 60 0.12 -2.82 -20.87
N ILE A 61 0.59 -3.90 -21.47
CA ILE A 61 0.57 -5.25 -20.87
C ILE A 61 1.26 -5.23 -19.51
N LYS A 62 2.39 -4.54 -19.40
CA LYS A 62 3.13 -4.39 -18.13
C LYS A 62 2.30 -3.70 -17.06
N SER A 63 1.64 -2.57 -17.39
CA SER A 63 0.81 -1.85 -16.42
C SER A 63 -0.44 -2.63 -16.02
N TYR A 64 -1.02 -3.43 -16.93
CA TYR A 64 -2.14 -4.31 -16.61
C TYR A 64 -1.72 -5.42 -15.65
N PHE A 65 -0.60 -6.09 -15.93
CA PHE A 65 -0.03 -7.11 -15.05
C PHE A 65 0.30 -6.54 -13.67
N TYR A 66 0.97 -5.39 -13.61
CA TYR A 66 1.29 -4.73 -12.35
C TYR A 66 0.04 -4.33 -11.57
N THR A 67 -1.02 -3.86 -12.25
CA THR A 67 -2.30 -3.58 -11.60
C THR A 67 -2.90 -4.81 -10.93
N LEU A 68 -2.83 -5.99 -11.58
CA LEU A 68 -3.31 -7.24 -10.96
C LEU A 68 -2.54 -7.59 -9.68
N LEU A 69 -1.21 -7.43 -9.67
CA LEU A 69 -0.41 -7.67 -8.47
C LEU A 69 -0.83 -6.75 -7.31
N THR A 70 -1.16 -5.47 -7.59
CA THR A 70 -1.55 -4.52 -6.54
C THR A 70 -2.87 -4.87 -5.86
N LEU A 71 -3.73 -5.69 -6.49
CA LEU A 71 -4.96 -6.17 -5.87
C LEU A 71 -4.69 -7.01 -4.61
N CYS A 72 -3.48 -7.57 -4.47
CA CYS A 72 -3.08 -8.36 -3.31
C CYS A 72 -2.37 -7.54 -2.20
N THR A 73 -2.50 -6.20 -2.18
CA THR A 73 -1.87 -5.35 -1.15
C THR A 73 -2.85 -4.73 -0.16
N ALA A 74 -4.15 -4.65 -0.52
CA ALA A 74 -5.20 -3.91 0.21
C ALA A 74 -4.90 -2.41 0.43
N LEU A 75 -3.92 -1.83 -0.30
CA LEU A 75 -3.61 -0.38 -0.26
C LEU A 75 -4.55 0.47 -1.13
N GLY A 76 -5.54 -0.15 -1.76
CA GLY A 76 -6.44 0.48 -2.71
C GLY A 76 -6.03 0.23 -4.17
N SER A 77 -6.76 0.83 -5.11
CA SER A 77 -6.38 0.75 -6.52
C SER A 77 -5.17 1.63 -6.84
N PRO A 78 -4.39 1.33 -7.91
CA PRO A 78 -3.30 2.20 -8.35
C PRO A 78 -3.73 3.66 -8.55
N LEU A 79 -4.94 3.89 -9.09
CA LEU A 79 -5.49 5.24 -9.26
C LEU A 79 -5.67 5.95 -7.91
N SER A 80 -6.33 5.31 -6.91
CA SER A 80 -6.57 5.95 -5.61
C SER A 80 -5.30 6.16 -4.81
N PHE A 81 -4.39 5.19 -4.85
CA PHE A 81 -3.09 5.30 -4.19
C PHE A 81 -2.26 6.45 -4.80
N SER A 82 -2.12 6.47 -6.13
CA SER A 82 -1.37 7.52 -6.83
C SER A 82 -1.97 8.91 -6.59
N ALA A 83 -3.30 9.02 -6.53
CA ALA A 83 -3.98 10.27 -6.24
C ALA A 83 -3.60 10.82 -4.86
N SER A 84 -3.72 9.97 -3.82
CA SER A 84 -3.36 10.37 -2.45
C SER A 84 -1.87 10.66 -2.30
N HIS A 85 -1.02 9.84 -2.90
CA HIS A 85 0.44 9.96 -2.79
C HIS A 85 0.98 11.20 -3.51
N ARG A 86 0.49 11.49 -4.72
CA ARG A 86 0.87 12.70 -5.46
C ARG A 86 0.35 13.97 -4.77
N GLN A 87 -0.84 13.91 -4.15
CA GLN A 87 -1.37 15.01 -3.33
C GLN A 87 -0.51 15.24 -2.10
N HIS A 88 -0.05 14.18 -1.44
CA HIS A 88 0.88 14.24 -0.33
C HIS A 88 2.20 14.93 -0.72
N HIS A 89 2.86 14.50 -1.81
CA HIS A 89 4.09 15.14 -2.28
C HIS A 89 3.90 16.61 -2.69
N ALA A 90 2.73 16.96 -3.24
CA ALA A 90 2.42 18.35 -3.60
C ALA A 90 2.15 19.26 -2.40
N HIS A 91 1.74 18.71 -1.26
CA HIS A 91 1.29 19.45 -0.09
C HIS A 91 1.78 18.84 1.23
N THR A 92 2.98 18.26 1.21
CA THR A 92 3.57 17.51 2.33
C THR A 92 3.43 18.26 3.65
N ASP A 93 2.83 17.59 4.63
CA ASP A 93 2.63 18.04 6.01
C ASP A 93 1.83 19.36 6.17
N THR A 94 1.05 19.73 5.16
CA THR A 94 0.10 20.86 5.22
C THR A 94 -1.34 20.36 5.43
N GLU A 95 -2.28 21.30 5.64
CA GLU A 95 -3.73 20.99 5.77
C GLU A 95 -4.34 20.29 4.55
N LEU A 96 -3.68 20.34 3.40
CA LEU A 96 -4.09 19.70 2.16
C LEU A 96 -3.47 18.29 1.99
N ASP A 97 -2.61 17.88 2.91
CA ASP A 97 -2.05 16.53 2.93
C ASP A 97 -3.09 15.53 3.42
N PRO A 98 -3.42 14.48 2.64
CA PRO A 98 -4.43 13.49 3.02
C PRO A 98 -4.01 12.62 4.22
N HIS A 99 -2.72 12.52 4.53
CA HIS A 99 -2.23 11.58 5.55
C HIS A 99 -1.03 12.10 6.36
N SER A 100 -0.92 13.42 6.58
CA SER A 100 0.07 13.95 7.52
C SER A 100 -0.27 13.60 8.98
N PRO A 101 0.62 12.95 9.73
CA PRO A 101 0.42 12.68 11.15
C PRO A 101 0.28 13.95 12.00
N GLY A 102 0.96 15.03 11.61
CA GLY A 102 0.87 16.33 12.28
C GLY A 102 -0.49 16.99 12.15
N VAL A 103 -1.19 16.76 11.01
CA VAL A 103 -2.49 17.37 10.70
C VAL A 103 -3.68 16.55 11.20
N ILE A 104 -3.69 15.23 10.93
CA ILE A 104 -4.86 14.39 11.24
C ILE A 104 -4.62 13.42 12.42
N GLY A 105 -3.41 13.39 12.95
CA GLY A 105 -2.99 12.52 14.03
C GLY A 105 -2.49 11.14 13.56
N TRP A 106 -1.42 10.65 14.18
CA TRP A 106 -0.73 9.42 13.79
C TRP A 106 -1.63 8.18 13.76
N ARG A 107 -2.60 8.05 14.67
CA ARG A 107 -3.53 6.91 14.69
C ARG A 107 -4.37 6.83 13.41
N ARG A 108 -4.83 7.98 12.91
CA ARG A 108 -5.61 8.02 11.68
C ARG A 108 -4.75 7.63 10.48
N VAL A 109 -3.51 8.12 10.44
CA VAL A 109 -2.56 7.77 9.37
C VAL A 109 -2.26 6.28 9.40
N TYR A 110 -1.88 5.75 10.56
CA TYR A 110 -1.52 4.34 10.72
C TYR A 110 -2.66 3.39 10.31
N PHE A 111 -3.88 3.66 10.76
CA PHE A 111 -5.03 2.80 10.48
C PHE A 111 -5.77 3.15 9.18
N LEU A 112 -5.12 3.87 8.26
CA LEU A 112 -5.70 4.28 6.96
C LEU A 112 -7.09 4.95 7.08
N ASN A 113 -7.33 5.67 8.15
CA ASN A 113 -8.52 6.47 8.37
C ASN A 113 -8.25 7.93 7.95
N TRP A 114 -7.79 8.07 6.73
CA TRP A 114 -7.36 9.36 6.19
C TRP A 114 -8.54 10.29 5.98
N LYS A 115 -8.27 11.58 6.08
CA LYS A 115 -9.29 12.60 5.79
C LYS A 115 -9.57 12.60 4.28
N PRO A 116 -10.83 12.46 3.85
CA PRO A 116 -11.15 12.62 2.44
C PRO A 116 -10.71 14.00 1.95
N GLN A 117 -9.87 14.05 0.93
CA GLN A 117 -9.43 15.27 0.29
C GLN A 117 -10.04 15.37 -1.11
N LYS A 118 -10.41 16.58 -1.51
CA LYS A 118 -10.81 16.85 -2.88
C LYS A 118 -9.54 16.93 -3.75
N ILE A 119 -9.19 15.81 -4.37
CA ILE A 119 -8.00 15.72 -5.22
C ILE A 119 -8.33 16.29 -6.60
N SER A 120 -7.46 17.19 -7.10
CA SER A 120 -7.63 17.73 -8.45
C SER A 120 -7.41 16.64 -9.51
N PRO A 121 -8.31 16.48 -10.50
CA PRO A 121 -8.11 15.55 -11.60
C PRO A 121 -6.80 15.79 -12.39
N SER A 122 -6.23 16.98 -12.32
CA SER A 122 -4.95 17.30 -12.96
C SER A 122 -3.78 16.50 -12.41
N ILE A 123 -3.83 16.12 -11.13
CA ILE A 123 -2.80 15.32 -10.45
C ILE A 123 -2.74 13.88 -11.00
N ILE A 124 -3.88 13.36 -11.46
CA ILE A 124 -4.03 11.99 -11.95
C ILE A 124 -4.55 11.93 -13.40
N LYS A 125 -4.30 12.97 -14.19
CA LYS A 125 -4.80 13.06 -15.58
C LYS A 125 -4.40 11.89 -16.48
N ASP A 126 -3.28 11.26 -16.19
CA ASP A 126 -2.79 10.05 -16.85
C ASP A 126 -3.67 8.83 -16.57
N PHE A 127 -4.11 8.66 -15.31
CA PHE A 127 -5.00 7.57 -14.90
C PHE A 127 -6.45 7.77 -15.38
N VAL A 128 -6.98 8.99 -15.29
CA VAL A 128 -8.39 9.25 -15.66
C VAL A 128 -8.65 9.11 -17.15
N LYS A 129 -7.62 9.07 -17.98
CA LYS A 129 -7.71 8.72 -19.41
C LYS A 129 -7.88 7.22 -19.64
N SER A 130 -7.43 6.36 -18.73
CA SER A 130 -7.53 4.91 -18.85
C SER A 130 -8.89 4.40 -18.37
N ASN A 131 -9.65 3.80 -19.28
CA ASN A 131 -10.89 3.12 -18.91
C ASN A 131 -10.65 1.89 -18.04
N PHE A 132 -9.52 1.19 -18.26
CA PHE A 132 -9.11 0.06 -17.45
C PHE A 132 -8.88 0.46 -15.99
N GLN A 133 -8.11 1.52 -15.73
CA GLN A 133 -7.83 1.97 -14.35
C GLN A 133 -9.08 2.51 -13.64
N LYS A 134 -9.98 3.19 -14.36
CA LYS A 134 -11.28 3.61 -13.81
C LYS A 134 -12.13 2.40 -13.43
N TRP A 135 -12.15 1.36 -14.29
CA TRP A 135 -12.88 0.13 -14.01
C TRP A 135 -12.28 -0.62 -12.82
N VAL A 136 -10.95 -0.79 -12.76
CA VAL A 136 -10.26 -1.38 -11.60
C VAL A 136 -10.55 -0.57 -10.32
N HIS A 137 -10.46 0.76 -10.36
CA HIS A 137 -10.75 1.61 -9.20
C HIS A 137 -12.18 1.40 -8.68
N LYS A 138 -13.15 1.30 -9.59
CA LYS A 138 -14.56 1.07 -9.23
C LYS A 138 -14.78 -0.29 -8.56
N TYR A 139 -14.08 -1.33 -9.02
CA TYR A 139 -14.34 -2.72 -8.63
C TYR A 139 -13.18 -3.37 -7.86
N TRP A 140 -12.18 -2.61 -7.40
CA TRP A 140 -10.96 -3.19 -6.85
C TRP A 140 -11.20 -4.13 -5.65
N ILE A 141 -12.19 -3.84 -4.80
CA ILE A 141 -12.55 -4.71 -3.68
C ILE A 141 -13.15 -6.02 -4.16
N GLN A 142 -14.08 -5.94 -5.10
CA GLN A 142 -14.69 -7.12 -5.69
C GLN A 142 -13.64 -7.99 -6.39
N LEU A 143 -12.70 -7.37 -7.10
CA LEU A 143 -11.57 -8.07 -7.73
C LEU A 143 -10.68 -8.74 -6.69
N HIS A 144 -10.35 -8.04 -5.60
CA HIS A 144 -9.60 -8.64 -4.49
C HIS A 144 -10.34 -9.83 -3.88
N ILE A 145 -11.65 -9.68 -3.58
CA ILE A 145 -12.48 -10.79 -3.03
C ILE A 145 -12.50 -11.97 -4.00
N VAL A 146 -12.64 -11.74 -5.30
CA VAL A 146 -12.61 -12.81 -6.32
C VAL A 146 -11.28 -13.55 -6.28
N ILE A 147 -10.14 -12.85 -6.24
CA ILE A 147 -8.81 -13.47 -6.14
C ILE A 147 -8.71 -14.32 -4.87
N VAL A 148 -9.08 -13.77 -3.72
CA VAL A 148 -9.03 -14.48 -2.43
C VAL A 148 -9.94 -15.71 -2.46
N SER A 149 -11.16 -15.59 -3.02
CA SER A 149 -12.09 -16.71 -3.14
C SER A 149 -11.57 -17.82 -4.04
N LEU A 150 -10.99 -17.47 -5.20
CA LEU A 150 -10.39 -18.45 -6.10
C LEU A 150 -9.22 -19.19 -5.44
N LEU A 151 -8.35 -18.49 -4.72
CA LEU A 151 -7.26 -19.12 -3.98
C LEU A 151 -7.78 -20.00 -2.86
N ALA A 152 -8.82 -19.59 -2.13
CA ALA A 152 -9.45 -20.39 -1.08
C ALA A 152 -10.09 -21.69 -1.63
N LEU A 153 -10.66 -21.64 -2.85
CA LEU A 153 -11.20 -22.83 -3.51
C LEU A 153 -10.11 -23.82 -3.94
N ILE A 154 -8.90 -23.34 -4.23
CA ILE A 154 -7.74 -24.22 -4.54
C ILE A 154 -7.20 -24.79 -3.23
N ASP A 155 -6.84 -23.95 -2.29
CA ASP A 155 -6.33 -24.32 -0.96
C ASP A 155 -6.42 -23.10 -0.02
N LEU A 156 -7.17 -23.22 1.08
CA LEU A 156 -7.31 -22.14 2.05
C LEU A 156 -5.97 -21.69 2.66
N ARG A 157 -4.97 -22.57 2.69
CA ARG A 157 -3.61 -22.23 3.14
C ARG A 157 -2.96 -21.13 2.28
N LEU A 158 -3.29 -21.03 0.99
CA LEU A 158 -2.83 -19.95 0.12
C LEU A 158 -3.35 -18.58 0.59
N VAL A 159 -4.58 -18.52 1.07
CA VAL A 159 -5.12 -17.30 1.68
C VAL A 159 -4.45 -17.01 3.01
N CYS A 160 -4.37 -18.00 3.90
CA CYS A 160 -3.85 -17.81 5.25
C CYS A 160 -2.35 -17.49 5.28
N PHE A 161 -1.53 -18.15 4.45
CA PHE A 161 -0.06 -18.13 4.56
C PHE A 161 0.66 -17.50 3.38
N MET A 162 -0.05 -17.06 2.34
CA MET A 162 0.53 -16.30 1.23
C MET A 162 -0.10 -14.91 1.13
N ILE A 163 -1.38 -14.80 0.80
CA ILE A 163 -2.00 -13.48 0.58
C ILE A 163 -2.14 -12.70 1.88
N SER A 164 -2.57 -13.33 2.97
CA SER A 164 -2.79 -12.59 4.22
C SER A 164 -1.50 -12.02 4.81
N PRO A 165 -0.38 -12.75 4.89
CA PRO A 165 0.90 -12.16 5.29
C PRO A 165 1.35 -11.02 4.35
N PHE A 166 1.15 -11.16 3.03
CA PHE A 166 1.50 -10.11 2.08
C PHE A 166 0.72 -8.81 2.33
N VAL A 167 -0.59 -8.92 2.52
CA VAL A 167 -1.46 -7.77 2.85
C VAL A 167 -1.08 -7.16 4.19
N VAL A 168 -0.97 -7.99 5.24
CA VAL A 168 -0.67 -7.55 6.61
C VAL A 168 0.70 -6.86 6.67
N TYR A 169 1.72 -7.47 6.09
CA TYR A 169 3.08 -6.91 6.09
C TYR A 169 3.14 -5.59 5.32
N THR A 170 2.55 -5.54 4.10
CA THR A 170 2.53 -4.33 3.27
C THR A 170 1.78 -3.20 3.98
N PHE A 171 0.66 -3.51 4.63
CA PHE A 171 -0.08 -2.53 5.44
C PHE A 171 0.79 -1.96 6.56
N HIS A 172 1.40 -2.80 7.39
CA HIS A 172 2.17 -2.33 8.54
C HIS A 172 3.39 -1.52 8.10
N THR A 173 4.12 -1.97 7.08
CA THR A 173 5.31 -1.23 6.60
C THR A 173 4.95 0.11 5.98
N ALA A 174 3.90 0.19 5.15
CA ALA A 174 3.43 1.45 4.59
C ALA A 174 2.94 2.40 5.69
N SER A 175 2.17 1.89 6.66
CA SER A 175 1.64 2.69 7.77
C SER A 175 2.75 3.22 8.68
N LEU A 176 3.79 2.40 8.95
CA LEU A 176 4.95 2.81 9.76
C LEU A 176 5.76 3.89 9.04
N VAL A 177 6.01 3.76 7.74
CA VAL A 177 6.71 4.81 6.98
C VAL A 177 5.93 6.11 7.06
N ASN A 178 4.66 6.11 6.71
CA ASN A 178 3.84 7.33 6.70
C ASN A 178 3.74 7.99 8.10
N THR A 179 3.73 7.19 9.17
CA THR A 179 3.63 7.72 10.54
C THR A 179 4.97 8.20 11.11
N LEU A 180 6.03 7.42 10.95
CA LEU A 180 7.31 7.71 11.59
C LEU A 180 8.15 8.71 10.78
N SER A 181 8.03 8.67 9.45
CA SER A 181 8.79 9.59 8.59
C SER A 181 8.21 11.01 8.54
N HIS A 182 7.00 11.22 9.08
CA HIS A 182 6.35 12.54 9.13
C HIS A 182 5.92 12.95 10.56
N ARG A 183 6.41 12.25 11.60
CA ARG A 183 5.94 12.45 12.98
C ARG A 183 6.19 13.85 13.53
N ASP A 184 7.23 14.53 13.05
CA ASP A 184 7.68 15.83 13.54
C ASP A 184 7.15 16.99 12.67
N GLY A 185 6.23 16.71 11.71
CA GLY A 185 5.61 17.71 10.84
C GLY A 185 6.43 18.05 9.59
N GLU A 186 7.49 17.26 9.33
CA GLU A 186 8.32 17.34 8.13
C GLU A 186 8.87 15.96 7.75
N PRO A 187 9.19 15.72 6.47
CA PRO A 187 9.75 14.45 6.02
C PRO A 187 11.13 14.20 6.65
N ARG A 188 11.33 12.98 7.18
CA ARG A 188 12.61 12.53 7.72
C ARG A 188 12.90 11.07 7.38
N ASN A 189 14.16 10.67 7.53
CA ASN A 189 14.55 9.28 7.44
C ASN A 189 14.18 8.54 8.73
N ALA A 190 13.38 7.47 8.62
CA ALA A 190 12.97 6.62 9.73
C ALA A 190 13.96 5.47 9.93
N THR A 191 15.15 5.77 10.46
CA THR A 191 16.25 4.80 10.61
C THR A 191 15.89 3.59 11.47
N GLU A 192 14.92 3.73 12.37
CA GLU A 192 14.32 2.68 13.18
C GLU A 192 13.65 1.57 12.36
N LEU A 193 13.30 1.85 11.09
CA LEU A 193 12.68 0.89 10.17
C LEU A 193 13.68 0.09 9.32
N ARG A 194 14.99 0.35 9.39
CA ARG A 194 15.99 -0.23 8.48
C ARG A 194 15.96 -1.76 8.38
N LEU A 195 15.66 -2.46 9.46
CA LEU A 195 15.63 -3.93 9.47
C LEU A 195 14.36 -4.53 8.85
N ILE A 196 13.22 -3.87 9.05
CA ILE A 196 11.92 -4.38 8.58
C ILE A 196 11.45 -3.71 7.29
N ASN A 197 11.99 -2.56 6.95
CA ASN A 197 11.66 -1.79 5.74
C ASN A 197 12.91 -1.10 5.19
N TRP A 198 13.91 -1.89 4.82
CA TRP A 198 15.21 -1.42 4.33
C TRP A 198 15.14 -0.61 3.02
N TRP A 199 14.01 -0.62 2.33
CA TRP A 199 13.78 0.14 1.09
C TRP A 199 12.97 1.43 1.29
N GLY A 200 12.35 1.65 2.46
CA GLY A 200 11.49 2.80 2.73
C GLY A 200 11.92 3.64 3.93
N TRP A 201 13.00 3.24 4.64
CA TRP A 201 13.49 3.98 5.81
C TRP A 201 14.04 5.38 5.46
N ASN A 202 14.58 5.57 4.24
CA ASN A 202 15.15 6.83 3.74
C ASN A 202 14.10 7.74 3.10
N HIS A 203 12.93 7.81 3.68
CA HIS A 203 11.78 8.53 3.12
C HIS A 203 12.00 10.05 3.05
N GLY A 204 12.78 10.63 3.96
CA GLY A 204 13.19 12.04 3.89
C GLY A 204 14.00 12.36 2.63
N ASP A 205 15.03 11.56 2.34
CA ASP A 205 15.84 11.71 1.13
C ASP A 205 14.99 11.61 -0.15
N HIS A 206 13.97 10.75 -0.13
CA HIS A 206 13.03 10.59 -1.23
C HIS A 206 12.22 11.88 -1.49
N HIS A 207 11.70 12.53 -0.44
CA HIS A 207 11.01 13.82 -0.57
C HIS A 207 11.93 14.93 -1.05
N ASP A 208 13.18 14.97 -0.60
CA ASP A 208 14.15 15.98 -1.02
C ASP A 208 14.55 15.80 -2.47
N TYR A 209 14.71 14.55 -2.95
CA TYR A 209 14.96 14.26 -4.35
C TYR A 209 13.81 14.73 -5.24
N ASP A 210 12.56 14.48 -4.87
CA ASP A 210 11.39 14.89 -5.66
C ASP A 210 11.27 16.43 -5.73
N LYS A 211 11.57 17.16 -4.64
CA LYS A 211 11.64 18.62 -4.65
C LYS A 211 12.74 19.12 -5.60
N ALA A 212 13.93 18.51 -5.57
CA ALA A 212 15.07 18.89 -6.39
C ALA A 212 14.85 18.68 -7.90
N VAL A 213 14.05 17.64 -8.28
CA VAL A 213 13.74 17.35 -9.68
C VAL A 213 12.41 17.93 -10.16
N GLY A 214 11.73 18.71 -9.31
CA GLY A 214 10.49 19.42 -9.66
C GLY A 214 9.30 18.49 -9.95
N LYS A 215 9.23 17.35 -9.26
CA LYS A 215 8.15 16.37 -9.40
C LYS A 215 7.08 16.52 -8.32
#